data_2f6e1aedbac032f907123af873ef8343
#
_entry.id   2f6e1aedbac032f907123af873ef8343
#
_cell.length_a   1.000
_cell.length_b   1.000
_cell.length_c   1.000
_cell.angle_alpha   90.00
_cell.angle_beta   90.00
_cell.angle_gamma   90.00
#
_symmetry.space_group_name_H-M   'P 1'
#
loop_
_entity.id
_entity.type
_entity.pdbx_description
1 polymer ?
#
loop_
_entity_poly.entity_id
_entity_poly.type
_entity_poly.pdbx_seq_one_letter_code
_entity_poly.pdbx_strand_id
1 'polypeptide(L)' 'MFKNRIAVVTGGAQGIGKTIAREFQKEGASVCIIDRQPNPYFVGDLAEEETLCRFAEKVMKDFGRVDYLIHNALPI' A
#
# COMPACT_ATOMS: atom_id res chain seq x y z
N MET A 1 -16.28 -5.35 -6.82
CA MET A 1 -16.22 -6.34 -5.74
C MET A 1 -15.60 -5.80 -4.47
N PHE A 2 -14.52 -5.03 -4.57
CA PHE A 2 -13.89 -4.43 -3.39
C PHE A 2 -14.24 -2.95 -3.20
N LYS A 3 -15.38 -2.55 -3.68
CA LYS A 3 -15.84 -1.17 -3.55
C LYS A 3 -15.89 -0.75 -2.07
N ASN A 4 -15.37 0.43 -1.79
CA ASN A 4 -15.28 0.98 -0.43
C ASN A 4 -14.37 0.17 0.52
N ARG A 5 -13.49 -0.67 -0.04
CA ARG A 5 -12.47 -1.37 0.74
C ARG A 5 -11.12 -0.69 0.59
N ILE A 6 -10.32 -0.78 1.62
CA ILE A 6 -9.00 -0.17 1.66
C ILE A 6 -7.95 -1.28 1.66
N ALA A 7 -7.11 -1.28 0.64
CA ALA A 7 -6.03 -2.26 0.52
C ALA A 7 -4.68 -1.59 0.66
N VAL A 8 -3.82 -2.13 1.49
CA VAL A 8 -2.44 -1.69 1.63
C VAL A 8 -1.54 -2.72 0.95
N VAL A 9 -0.69 -2.23 0.05
CA VAL A 9 0.25 -3.10 -0.67
C VAL A 9 1.67 -2.62 -0.43
N THR A 10 2.47 -3.43 0.25
CA THR A 10 3.88 -3.11 0.43
C THR A 10 4.64 -3.63 -0.79
N GLY A 11 5.57 -2.82 -1.29
CA GLY A 11 6.28 -3.17 -2.52
C GLY A 11 5.38 -3.09 -3.75
N GLY A 12 4.40 -2.17 -3.76
CA GLY A 12 3.39 -2.10 -4.81
C GLY A 12 3.77 -1.28 -6.04
N ALA A 13 5.00 -0.75 -6.09
CA ALA A 13 5.40 0.12 -7.20
C ALA A 13 5.89 -0.64 -8.42
N GLN A 14 6.20 -1.91 -8.29
CA GLN A 14 6.73 -2.70 -9.41
C GLN A 14 6.44 -4.19 -9.23
N GLY A 15 6.61 -4.94 -10.32
CA GLY A 15 6.50 -6.40 -10.31
C GLY A 15 5.13 -6.91 -9.88
N ILE A 16 5.14 -7.98 -9.11
CA ILE A 16 3.93 -8.64 -8.63
C ILE A 16 3.08 -7.70 -7.77
N GLY A 17 3.73 -6.91 -6.92
CA GLY A 17 3.01 -5.95 -6.07
C GLY A 17 2.22 -4.94 -6.87
N LYS A 18 2.80 -4.45 -7.97
CA LYS A 18 2.11 -3.50 -8.85
C LYS A 18 0.90 -4.16 -9.52
N THR A 19 1.04 -5.40 -9.94
CA THR A 19 -0.06 -6.14 -10.54
C THR A 19 -1.20 -6.35 -9.54
N ILE A 20 -0.87 -6.72 -8.31
CA ILE A 20 -1.86 -6.90 -7.25
C ILE A 20 -2.58 -5.59 -6.98
N ALA A 21 -1.84 -4.49 -6.87
CA ALA A 21 -2.42 -3.17 -6.62
C ALA A 21 -3.41 -2.79 -7.72
N ARG A 22 -3.05 -3.04 -8.96
CA ARG A 22 -3.93 -2.75 -10.10
C ARG A 22 -5.20 -3.57 -10.06
N GLU A 23 -5.10 -4.86 -9.69
CA GLU A 23 -6.28 -5.72 -9.63
C GLU A 23 -7.25 -5.25 -8.54
N PHE A 24 -6.74 -4.85 -7.38
CA PHE A 24 -7.60 -4.28 -6.35
C PHE A 24 -8.28 -3.00 -6.83
N GLN A 25 -7.55 -2.13 -7.52
CA GLN A 25 -8.13 -0.90 -8.06
C GLN A 25 -9.21 -1.18 -9.08
N LYS A 26 -9.00 -2.15 -9.95
CA LYS A 26 -10.00 -2.53 -10.95
C LYS A 26 -11.29 -3.04 -10.28
N GLU A 27 -11.18 -3.65 -9.13
CA GLU A 27 -12.34 -4.15 -8.38
C GLU A 27 -12.94 -3.09 -7.46
N GLY A 28 -12.48 -1.87 -7.52
CA GLY A 28 -13.07 -0.75 -6.81
C GLY A 28 -12.43 -0.39 -5.47
N ALA A 29 -11.36 -1.05 -5.08
CA ALA A 29 -10.68 -0.74 -3.83
C ALA A 29 -9.85 0.54 -3.95
N SER A 30 -9.70 1.24 -2.82
CA SER A 30 -8.69 2.28 -2.70
C SER A 30 -7.40 1.59 -2.25
N VAL A 31 -6.31 1.87 -2.96
CA VAL A 31 -5.04 1.18 -2.71
C VAL A 31 -4.00 2.14 -2.18
N CYS A 32 -3.40 1.78 -1.05
CA CYS A 32 -2.33 2.54 -0.42
C CYS A 32 -1.03 1.77 -0.60
N ILE A 33 -0.14 2.31 -1.42
CA ILE A 33 1.14 1.66 -1.73
C ILE A 33 2.25 2.28 -0.90
N ILE A 34 3.12 1.44 -0.33
CA ILE A 34 4.38 1.91 0.21
C ILE A 34 5.51 1.14 -0.47
N ASP A 35 6.47 1.88 -1.01
CA ASP A 35 7.60 1.31 -1.74
C ASP A 35 8.72 2.35 -1.74
N ARG A 36 9.96 1.89 -1.84
CA ARG A 36 11.10 2.80 -1.99
C ARG A 36 11.11 3.43 -3.37
N GLN A 37 10.49 2.77 -4.36
CA GLN A 37 10.37 3.29 -5.71
C GLN A 37 9.25 4.32 -5.80
N PRO A 38 9.32 5.25 -6.76
CA PRO A 38 8.25 6.23 -6.97
C PRO A 38 6.90 5.54 -7.18
N ASN A 39 5.89 6.04 -6.51
CA ASN A 39 4.53 5.51 -6.62
C ASN A 39 3.54 6.60 -6.23
N PRO A 40 2.25 6.44 -6.54
CA PRO A 40 1.28 7.51 -6.31
C PRO A 40 0.83 7.71 -4.88
N TYR A 41 1.28 6.90 -3.93
CA TYR A 41 0.81 7.05 -2.56
C TYR A 41 1.91 7.40 -1.55
N PHE A 42 2.86 6.52 -1.31
CA PHE A 42 3.88 6.77 -0.29
C PHE A 42 5.23 6.17 -0.68
N VAL A 43 6.24 7.02 -0.77
CA VAL A 43 7.60 6.60 -1.06
C VAL A 43 8.39 6.54 0.24
N GLY A 44 8.92 5.37 0.57
CA GLY A 44 9.71 5.19 1.78
C GLY A 44 10.18 3.77 1.94
N ASP A 45 11.12 3.59 2.86
CA ASP A 45 11.70 2.28 3.15
C ASP A 45 11.01 1.66 4.38
N LEU A 46 10.38 0.51 4.18
CA LEU A 46 9.70 -0.22 5.26
C LEU A 46 10.63 -0.65 6.38
N ALA A 47 11.92 -0.73 6.11
CA ALA A 47 12.89 -1.09 7.14
C ALA A 47 13.05 0.00 8.19
N GLU A 48 12.61 1.22 7.90
CA GLU A 48 12.69 2.33 8.82
C GLU A 48 11.41 2.47 9.62
N GLU A 49 11.51 2.34 10.93
CA GLU A 49 10.34 2.41 11.81
C GLU A 49 9.58 3.72 11.66
N GLU A 50 10.30 4.83 11.56
CA GLU A 50 9.67 6.14 11.40
C GLU A 50 8.86 6.22 10.10
N THR A 51 9.40 5.67 9.02
CA THR A 51 8.70 5.63 7.74
C THR A 51 7.41 4.84 7.87
N LEU A 52 7.48 3.70 8.53
CA LEU A 52 6.31 2.85 8.72
C LEU A 52 5.23 3.56 9.53
N CYS A 53 5.64 4.28 10.58
CA CYS A 53 4.69 5.05 11.40
C CYS A 53 4.02 6.15 10.59
N ARG A 54 4.78 6.88 9.78
CA ARG A 54 4.24 7.95 8.93
C ARG A 54 3.26 7.39 7.90
N PHE A 55 3.59 6.25 7.33
CA PHE A 55 2.70 5.60 6.38
C PHE A 55 1.38 5.21 7.05
N ALA A 56 1.47 4.58 8.22
CA ALA A 56 0.27 4.17 8.95
C ALA A 56 -0.60 5.37 9.30
N GLU A 57 0.01 6.46 9.76
CA GLU A 57 -0.71 7.68 10.08
C GLU A 57 -1.43 8.24 8.86
N LYS A 58 -0.76 8.24 7.69
CA LYS A 58 -1.36 8.72 6.46
C LYS A 58 -2.56 7.89 6.06
N VAL A 59 -2.45 6.57 6.13
CA VAL A 59 -3.55 5.67 5.77
C VAL A 59 -4.74 5.90 6.71
N MET A 60 -4.49 6.01 8.00
CA MET A 60 -5.56 6.23 8.97
C MET A 60 -6.21 7.60 8.80
N LYS A 61 -5.42 8.62 8.46
CA LYS A 61 -5.94 9.96 8.21
C LYS A 61 -6.80 9.98 6.94
N ASP A 62 -6.34 9.30 5.89
CA ASP A 62 -7.02 9.32 4.59
C ASP A 62 -8.27 8.44 4.58
N PHE A 63 -8.22 7.28 5.23
CA PHE A 63 -9.25 6.26 5.10
C PHE A 63 -9.83 5.76 6.43
N GLY A 64 -9.09 5.84 7.50
CA GLY A 64 -9.57 5.44 8.83
C GLY A 64 -9.59 3.94 9.09
N ARG A 65 -9.19 3.13 8.12
CA ARG A 65 -9.18 1.67 8.30
C ARG A 65 -8.34 0.98 7.23
N VAL A 66 -8.07 -0.30 7.43
CA VAL A 66 -7.43 -1.16 6.43
C VAL A 66 -8.22 -2.46 6.37
N ASP A 67 -8.69 -2.83 5.21
CA ASP A 67 -9.43 -4.07 5.01
C ASP A 67 -8.53 -5.22 4.56
N TYR A 68 -7.51 -4.91 3.75
CA TYR A 68 -6.58 -5.91 3.22
C TYR A 68 -5.16 -5.41 3.33
N LEU A 69 -4.26 -6.27 3.77
CA LEU A 69 -2.83 -5.98 3.82
C LEU A 69 -2.11 -7.04 3.00
N ILE A 70 -1.51 -6.61 1.90
CA ILE A 70 -0.71 -7.48 1.05
C ILE A 70 0.75 -7.12 1.26
N HIS A 71 1.48 -7.98 1.94
CA HIS A 71 2.89 -7.75 2.25
C HIS A 71 3.76 -8.41 1.19
N ASN A 72 4.17 -7.61 0.21
CA ASN A 72 4.96 -8.09 -0.91
C ASN A 72 6.44 -7.71 -0.81
N ALA A 73 6.75 -6.65 -0.08
CA ALA A 73 8.14 -6.22 0.11
C ALA A 73 8.83 -7.14 1.10
N LEU A 74 9.76 -7.94 0.62
CA LEU A 74 10.52 -8.86 1.47
C LEU A 74 11.87 -8.22 1.82
N PRO A 75 12.22 -8.16 3.10
CA PRO A 75 13.58 -7.76 3.48
C PRO A 75 14.53 -8.88 3.10
N ILE A 76 15.58 -8.55 2.42
CA ILE A 76 16.58 -9.53 1.99
C ILE A 76 17.91 -9.17 2.62
#